data_77f6df3f430404cd2998e2b5fa197c49
#
_entry.id   77f6df3f430404cd2998e2b5fa197c49
#
_cell.length_a   1.000
_cell.length_b   1.000
_cell.length_c   1.000
_cell.angle_alpha   90.00
_cell.angle_beta   90.00
_cell.angle_gamma   90.00
#
_symmetry.space_group_name_H-M   'P 1'
#
loop_
_entity.id
_entity.type
_entity.pdbx_description
1 polymer ?
#
loop_
_entity_poly.entity_id
_entity_poly.type
_entity_poly.pdbx_seq_one_letter_code
_entity_poly.pdbx_strand_id
1 'polypeptide(L)'
;MQLAAPDRHGFSALDAIRKLVRALGDSGRTAHGRTGVSGAQLFVLRVLAAHPQGLSINELADRTMTHQSSVSVVVTRLVTRGLVTRAPSPEDRRRQIVTMTPRGAALHRTAPAVAQELLVDAIRGLTPARRRALAAGLRALTDALNISDQTAPMFFEEEDRTTHARPSRDHRRLH
;
A
#
# COMPACT_ATOMS: atom_id res chain seq x y z
N MET A 1 -2.67 -34.02 -12.11
CA MET A 1 -3.59 -32.95 -11.72
C MET A 1 -4.36 -32.52 -12.96
N GLN A 2 -5.61 -33.01 -13.11
CA GLN A 2 -6.43 -32.77 -14.30
C GLN A 2 -7.03 -31.37 -14.17
N LEU A 3 -6.55 -30.43 -14.97
CA LEU A 3 -7.16 -29.10 -15.10
C LEU A 3 -8.53 -29.27 -15.77
N ALA A 4 -9.61 -29.24 -14.98
CA ALA A 4 -10.94 -29.11 -15.52
C ALA A 4 -11.02 -27.85 -16.39
N ALA A 5 -11.72 -27.92 -17.53
CA ALA A 5 -11.89 -26.77 -18.40
C ALA A 5 -12.50 -25.60 -17.58
N PRO A 6 -11.90 -24.39 -17.60
CA PRO A 6 -12.40 -23.28 -16.83
C PRO A 6 -13.83 -22.95 -17.28
N ASP A 7 -14.75 -22.91 -16.33
CA ASP A 7 -16.07 -22.41 -16.61
C ASP A 7 -16.01 -20.91 -16.95
N ARG A 8 -17.09 -20.37 -17.51
CA ARG A 8 -17.19 -18.97 -17.91
C ARG A 8 -16.91 -17.99 -16.74
N HIS A 9 -17.24 -18.38 -15.51
CA HIS A 9 -17.05 -17.58 -14.32
C HIS A 9 -15.61 -17.63 -13.83
N GLY A 10 -14.94 -18.78 -13.88
CA GLY A 10 -13.53 -18.92 -13.56
C GLY A 10 -12.64 -18.12 -14.50
N PHE A 11 -12.94 -18.15 -15.82
CA PHE A 11 -12.22 -17.32 -16.78
C PHE A 11 -12.39 -15.82 -16.51
N SER A 12 -13.62 -15.37 -16.23
CA SER A 12 -13.91 -13.96 -15.92
C SER A 12 -13.24 -13.50 -14.64
N ALA A 13 -13.22 -14.33 -13.60
CA ALA A 13 -12.55 -14.01 -12.35
C ALA A 13 -11.03 -13.85 -12.53
N LEU A 14 -10.39 -14.79 -13.25
CA LEU A 14 -8.95 -14.72 -13.51
C LEU A 14 -8.57 -13.52 -14.39
N ASP A 15 -9.39 -13.17 -15.37
CA ASP A 15 -9.19 -11.98 -16.22
C ASP A 15 -9.30 -10.69 -15.37
N ALA A 16 -10.28 -10.61 -14.46
CA ALA A 16 -10.42 -9.48 -13.54
C ALA A 16 -9.20 -9.34 -12.62
N ILE A 17 -8.69 -10.44 -12.06
CA ILE A 17 -7.48 -10.45 -11.24
C ILE A 17 -6.28 -9.93 -12.04
N ARG A 18 -6.07 -10.42 -13.27
CA ARG A 18 -4.97 -9.95 -14.12
C ARG A 18 -5.03 -8.45 -14.40
N LYS A 19 -6.23 -7.92 -14.67
CA LYS A 19 -6.45 -6.48 -14.88
C LYS A 19 -6.12 -5.67 -13.63
N LEU A 20 -6.55 -6.12 -12.45
CA LEU A 20 -6.23 -5.47 -11.17
C LEU A 20 -4.73 -5.48 -10.89
N VAL A 21 -4.07 -6.64 -11.02
CA VAL A 21 -2.63 -6.77 -10.80
C VAL A 21 -1.84 -5.86 -11.74
N ARG A 22 -2.22 -5.82 -13.03
CA ARG A 22 -1.59 -4.92 -14.01
C ARG A 22 -1.77 -3.45 -13.63
N ALA A 23 -3.01 -3.01 -13.36
CA ALA A 23 -3.30 -1.63 -13.04
C ALA A 23 -2.55 -1.15 -11.78
N LEU A 24 -2.51 -2.00 -10.73
CA LEU A 24 -1.77 -1.72 -9.51
C LEU A 24 -0.26 -1.64 -9.78
N GLY A 25 0.31 -2.60 -10.54
CA GLY A 25 1.73 -2.65 -10.86
C GLY A 25 2.20 -1.46 -11.71
N ASP A 26 1.43 -1.08 -12.75
CA ASP A 26 1.76 0.06 -13.60
C ASP A 26 1.71 1.37 -12.81
N SER A 27 0.71 1.51 -11.93
CA SER A 27 0.58 2.68 -11.05
C SER A 27 1.73 2.79 -10.06
N GLY A 28 2.14 1.68 -9.43
CA GLY A 28 3.28 1.65 -8.49
C GLY A 28 4.58 2.08 -9.16
N ARG A 29 4.91 1.51 -10.31
CA ARG A 29 6.10 1.87 -11.10
C ARG A 29 6.10 3.34 -11.51
N THR A 30 4.98 3.84 -12.01
CA THR A 30 4.84 5.25 -12.39
C THR A 30 5.03 6.18 -11.20
N ALA A 31 4.44 5.83 -10.06
CA ALA A 31 4.55 6.59 -8.82
C ALA A 31 6.02 6.65 -8.35
N HIS A 32 6.68 5.50 -8.27
CA HIS A 32 8.08 5.41 -7.85
C HIS A 32 9.02 6.16 -8.81
N GLY A 33 8.88 5.96 -10.11
CA GLY A 33 9.73 6.61 -11.12
C GLY A 33 9.64 8.14 -11.11
N ARG A 34 8.47 8.71 -10.77
CA ARG A 34 8.26 10.16 -10.74
C ARG A 34 8.62 10.82 -9.42
N THR A 35 8.49 10.12 -8.31
CA THR A 35 8.54 10.71 -6.96
C THR A 35 9.65 10.11 -6.09
N GLY A 36 10.20 8.98 -6.47
CA GLY A 36 11.16 8.21 -5.67
C GLY A 36 10.56 7.55 -4.42
N VAL A 37 9.23 7.62 -4.23
CA VAL A 37 8.53 6.95 -3.11
C VAL A 37 7.56 5.90 -3.64
N SER A 38 7.27 4.89 -2.82
CA SER A 38 6.38 3.80 -3.23
C SER A 38 4.91 4.25 -3.32
N GLY A 39 4.09 3.47 -4.03
CA GLY A 39 2.64 3.71 -4.09
C GLY A 39 1.97 3.73 -2.71
N ALA A 40 2.43 2.86 -1.78
CA ALA A 40 1.99 2.85 -0.39
C ALA A 40 2.30 4.16 0.34
N GLN A 41 3.51 4.69 0.15
CA GLN A 41 3.95 5.95 0.74
C GLN A 41 3.13 7.13 0.20
N LEU A 42 2.88 7.17 -1.11
CA LEU A 42 2.04 8.21 -1.73
C LEU A 42 0.60 8.14 -1.23
N PHE A 43 0.05 6.94 -1.06
CA PHE A 43 -1.31 6.77 -0.55
C PHE A 43 -1.45 7.30 0.88
N VAL A 44 -0.50 7.00 1.77
CA VAL A 44 -0.48 7.56 3.14
C VAL A 44 -0.36 9.09 3.11
N LEU A 45 0.51 9.66 2.27
CA LEU A 45 0.63 11.12 2.11
C LEU A 45 -0.69 11.75 1.63
N ARG A 46 -1.40 11.10 0.72
CA ARG A 46 -2.69 11.58 0.22
C ARG A 46 -3.77 11.57 1.30
N VAL A 47 -3.83 10.51 2.11
CA VAL A 47 -4.73 10.46 3.26
C VAL A 47 -4.42 11.57 4.25
N LEU A 48 -3.14 11.84 4.53
CA LEU A 48 -2.72 12.94 5.41
C LEU A 48 -3.00 14.33 4.82
N ALA A 49 -2.94 14.49 3.50
CA ALA A 49 -3.27 15.76 2.84
C ALA A 49 -4.72 16.21 3.10
N ALA A 50 -5.63 15.26 3.21
CA ALA A 50 -7.03 15.51 3.56
C ALA A 50 -7.27 15.76 5.07
N HIS A 51 -6.22 15.58 5.91
CA HIS A 51 -6.30 15.67 7.37
C HIS A 51 -5.14 16.53 7.93
N PRO A 52 -5.20 17.87 7.82
CA PRO A 52 -4.11 18.77 8.22
C PRO A 52 -3.71 18.66 9.70
N GLN A 53 -4.65 18.27 10.58
CA GLN A 53 -4.38 18.04 12.00
C GLN A 53 -3.59 16.75 12.28
N GLY A 54 -3.35 15.96 11.23
CA GLY A 54 -2.71 14.66 11.33
C GLY A 54 -3.67 13.53 11.75
N LEU A 55 -3.14 12.34 11.76
CA LEU A 55 -3.85 11.10 12.10
C LEU A 55 -2.97 10.19 12.93
N SER A 56 -3.57 9.41 13.82
CA SER A 56 -2.89 8.29 14.45
C SER A 56 -2.66 7.13 13.46
N ILE A 57 -1.79 6.18 13.83
CA ILE A 57 -1.56 4.99 13.01
C ILE A 57 -2.84 4.18 12.80
N ASN A 58 -3.70 4.07 13.83
CA ASN A 58 -4.98 3.36 13.73
C ASN A 58 -5.92 4.04 12.73
N GLU A 59 -6.07 5.36 12.83
CA GLU A 59 -6.90 6.12 11.90
C GLU A 59 -6.38 6.04 10.46
N LEU A 60 -5.05 6.02 10.27
CA LEU A 60 -4.44 5.80 8.96
C LEU A 60 -4.76 4.38 8.45
N ALA A 61 -4.67 3.35 9.31
CA ALA A 61 -4.99 1.98 8.96
C ALA A 61 -6.45 1.82 8.51
N ASP A 62 -7.38 2.43 9.24
CA ASP A 62 -8.81 2.43 8.89
C ASP A 62 -9.07 3.12 7.54
N ARG A 63 -8.42 4.27 7.30
CA ARG A 63 -8.60 5.04 6.05
C ARG A 63 -7.93 4.38 4.85
N THR A 64 -6.84 3.67 5.05
CA THR A 64 -6.16 2.92 3.99
C THR A 64 -6.71 1.50 3.83
N MET A 65 -7.66 1.07 4.68
CA MET A 65 -8.20 -0.30 4.72
C MET A 65 -7.09 -1.35 4.83
N THR A 66 -6.09 -1.10 5.70
CA THR A 66 -4.97 -2.02 5.89
C THR A 66 -4.64 -2.24 7.37
N HIS A 67 -3.70 -3.13 7.68
CA HIS A 67 -3.31 -3.42 9.05
C HIS A 67 -2.42 -2.33 9.64
N GLN A 68 -2.57 -2.07 10.95
CA GLN A 68 -1.77 -1.09 11.69
C GLN A 68 -0.26 -1.35 11.56
N SER A 69 0.16 -2.61 11.59
CA SER A 69 1.57 -3.00 11.41
C SER A 69 2.13 -2.53 10.08
N SER A 70 1.40 -2.75 8.98
CA SER A 70 1.80 -2.33 7.63
C SER A 70 1.89 -0.82 7.51
N VAL A 71 0.90 -0.08 8.04
CA VAL A 71 0.95 1.39 8.06
C VAL A 71 2.13 1.90 8.88
N SER A 72 2.41 1.29 10.02
CA SER A 72 3.54 1.68 10.88
C SER A 72 4.88 1.61 10.15
N VAL A 73 5.09 0.58 9.34
CA VAL A 73 6.30 0.44 8.50
C VAL A 73 6.39 1.57 7.47
N VAL A 74 5.30 1.81 6.73
CA VAL A 74 5.24 2.89 5.73
C VAL A 74 5.48 4.26 6.36
N VAL A 75 4.84 4.55 7.49
CA VAL A 75 5.03 5.82 8.21
C VAL A 75 6.46 5.97 8.70
N THR A 76 7.10 4.90 9.20
CA THR A 76 8.50 4.95 9.62
C THR A 76 9.42 5.34 8.45
N ARG A 77 9.21 4.78 7.27
CA ARG A 77 9.96 5.16 6.05
C ARG A 77 9.70 6.60 5.63
N LEU A 78 8.45 7.09 5.74
CA LEU A 78 8.12 8.48 5.47
C LEU A 78 8.79 9.44 6.45
N VAL A 79 8.89 9.09 7.74
CA VAL A 79 9.63 9.86 8.76
C VAL A 79 11.11 9.91 8.42
N THR A 80 11.74 8.78 8.10
CA THR A 80 13.16 8.72 7.69
C THR A 80 13.46 9.60 6.48
N ARG A 81 12.49 9.74 5.57
CA ARG A 81 12.60 10.62 4.38
C ARG A 81 12.26 12.09 4.68
N GLY A 82 11.82 12.41 5.89
CA GLY A 82 11.40 13.76 6.28
C GLY A 82 10.12 14.24 5.58
N LEU A 83 9.26 13.32 5.14
CA LEU A 83 8.00 13.62 4.45
C LEU A 83 6.82 13.75 5.42
N VAL A 84 6.92 13.12 6.57
CA VAL A 84 5.99 13.24 7.69
C VAL A 84 6.76 13.38 9.00
N THR A 85 6.10 13.89 10.03
CA THR A 85 6.58 13.87 11.42
C THR A 85 5.65 13.02 12.27
N ARG A 86 6.16 12.55 13.40
CA ARG A 86 5.40 11.82 14.41
C ARG A 86 5.61 12.51 15.75
N ALA A 87 4.54 12.93 16.40
CA ALA A 87 4.59 13.59 17.69
C ALA A 87 3.47 13.07 18.63
N PRO A 88 3.66 13.14 19.96
CA PRO A 88 2.57 12.85 20.88
C PRO A 88 1.37 13.78 20.64
N SER A 89 0.15 13.23 20.77
CA SER A 89 -1.07 14.04 20.69
C SER A 89 -1.08 15.07 21.84
N PRO A 90 -1.48 16.32 21.57
CA PRO A 90 -1.71 17.31 22.65
C PRO A 90 -2.77 16.87 23.65
N GLU A 91 -3.78 16.11 23.22
CA GLU A 91 -4.91 15.66 24.03
C GLU A 91 -4.60 14.39 24.83
N ASP A 92 -3.80 13.49 24.25
CA ASP A 92 -3.39 12.23 24.88
C ASP A 92 -1.95 11.88 24.46
N ARG A 93 -0.98 12.10 25.35
CA ARG A 93 0.45 11.83 25.11
C ARG A 93 0.77 10.36 24.82
N ARG A 94 -0.14 9.43 25.08
CA ARG A 94 0.01 8.01 24.73
C ARG A 94 -0.26 7.75 23.25
N ARG A 95 -0.98 8.67 22.59
CA ARG A 95 -1.27 8.59 21.15
C ARG A 95 -0.21 9.35 20.38
N GLN A 96 0.29 8.73 19.31
CA GLN A 96 1.19 9.38 18.37
C GLN A 96 0.38 9.85 17.15
N ILE A 97 0.55 11.10 16.80
CA ILE A 97 -0.08 11.71 15.62
C ILE A 97 0.98 11.88 14.53
N VAL A 98 0.63 11.47 13.35
CA VAL A 98 1.43 11.62 12.12
C VAL A 98 0.90 12.83 11.35
N THR A 99 1.77 13.78 11.06
CA THR A 99 1.45 14.97 10.27
C THR A 99 2.37 15.09 9.07
N MET A 100 1.86 15.66 7.99
CA MET A 100 2.64 15.87 6.77
C MET A 100 3.56 17.10 6.93
N THR A 101 4.82 16.97 6.51
CA THR A 101 5.76 18.11 6.47
C THR A 101 5.52 18.96 5.22
N PRO A 102 6.07 20.21 5.16
CA PRO A 102 6.07 21.00 3.94
C PRO A 102 6.69 20.28 2.74
N ARG A 103 7.74 19.47 2.98
CA ARG A 103 8.38 18.63 1.95
C ARG A 103 7.44 17.52 1.47
N GLY A 104 6.72 16.86 2.39
CA GLY A 104 5.69 15.87 2.04
C GLY A 104 4.56 16.49 1.23
N ALA A 105 4.10 17.68 1.61
CA ALA A 105 3.06 18.42 0.87
C ALA A 105 3.52 18.81 -0.54
N ALA A 106 4.76 19.27 -0.70
CA ALA A 106 5.32 19.58 -2.02
C ALA A 106 5.36 18.34 -2.93
N LEU A 107 5.83 17.20 -2.40
CA LEU A 107 5.87 15.94 -3.14
C LEU A 107 4.45 15.46 -3.51
N HIS A 108 3.51 15.50 -2.57
CA HIS A 108 2.11 15.12 -2.80
C HIS A 108 1.46 15.91 -3.94
N ARG A 109 1.71 17.23 -4.04
CA ARG A 109 1.12 18.08 -5.11
C ARG A 109 1.56 17.68 -6.51
N THR A 110 2.75 17.12 -6.65
CA THR A 110 3.32 16.70 -7.95
C THR A 110 3.17 15.21 -8.24
N ALA A 111 2.69 14.45 -7.25
CA ALA A 111 2.56 13.00 -7.36
C ALA A 111 1.37 12.60 -8.24
N PRO A 112 1.53 11.53 -9.06
CA PRO A 112 0.41 10.95 -9.79
C PRO A 112 -0.60 10.29 -8.84
N ALA A 113 -1.83 10.10 -9.33
CA ALA A 113 -2.79 9.25 -8.63
C ALA A 113 -2.28 7.80 -8.53
N VAL A 114 -2.56 7.13 -7.42
CA VAL A 114 -2.17 5.74 -7.21
C VAL A 114 -3.38 4.82 -7.29
N ALA A 115 -3.23 3.70 -8.01
CA ALA A 115 -4.33 2.76 -8.25
C ALA A 115 -4.87 2.13 -6.95
N GLN A 116 -4.05 2.05 -5.90
CA GLN A 116 -4.49 1.57 -4.59
C GLN A 116 -5.60 2.44 -4.00
N GLU A 117 -5.53 3.76 -4.15
CA GLU A 117 -6.58 4.69 -3.72
C GLU A 117 -7.89 4.43 -4.47
N LEU A 118 -7.80 4.32 -5.80
CA LEU A 118 -8.95 4.01 -6.65
C LEU A 118 -9.58 2.66 -6.27
N LEU A 119 -8.78 1.65 -5.91
CA LEU A 119 -9.26 0.36 -5.46
C LEU A 119 -10.01 0.47 -4.13
N VAL A 120 -9.47 1.20 -3.16
CA VAL A 120 -10.11 1.45 -1.86
C VAL A 120 -11.45 2.17 -2.06
N ASP A 121 -11.47 3.20 -2.89
CA ASP A 121 -12.70 3.97 -3.17
C ASP A 121 -13.74 3.10 -3.91
N ALA A 122 -13.31 2.28 -4.86
CA ALA A 122 -14.18 1.34 -5.54
C ALA A 122 -14.81 0.33 -4.56
N ILE A 123 -14.02 -0.24 -3.65
CA ILE A 123 -14.52 -1.15 -2.61
C ILE A 123 -15.50 -0.45 -1.67
N ARG A 124 -15.21 0.79 -1.27
CA ARG A 124 -16.11 1.60 -0.42
C ARG A 124 -17.43 1.90 -1.11
N GLY A 125 -17.40 2.15 -2.42
CA GLY A 125 -18.57 2.41 -3.25
C GLY A 125 -19.48 1.18 -3.49
N LEU A 126 -19.01 -0.04 -3.21
CA LEU A 126 -19.85 -1.23 -3.31
C LEU A 126 -20.95 -1.23 -2.25
N THR A 127 -22.14 -1.73 -2.63
CA THR A 127 -23.18 -2.00 -1.64
C THR A 127 -22.70 -3.01 -0.59
N PRO A 128 -23.25 -2.99 0.65
CA PRO A 128 -22.84 -3.93 1.69
C PRO A 128 -22.92 -5.40 1.27
N ALA A 129 -23.94 -5.76 0.47
CA ALA A 129 -24.09 -7.12 -0.05
C ALA A 129 -22.96 -7.50 -1.01
N ARG A 130 -22.65 -6.63 -1.99
CA ARG A 130 -21.55 -6.85 -2.94
C ARG A 130 -20.20 -6.90 -2.27
N ARG A 131 -19.98 -6.04 -1.26
CA ARG A 131 -18.73 -6.03 -0.48
C ARG A 131 -18.53 -7.33 0.28
N ARG A 132 -19.59 -7.88 0.91
CA ARG A 132 -19.56 -9.19 1.56
C ARG A 132 -19.27 -10.32 0.57
N ALA A 133 -19.94 -10.31 -0.59
CA ALA A 133 -19.72 -11.33 -1.61
C ALA A 133 -18.28 -11.30 -2.15
N LEU A 134 -17.74 -10.12 -2.43
CA LEU A 134 -16.34 -9.94 -2.84
C LEU A 134 -15.37 -10.48 -1.77
N ALA A 135 -15.56 -10.10 -0.50
CA ALA A 135 -14.72 -10.54 0.59
C ALA A 135 -14.77 -12.06 0.78
N ALA A 136 -15.96 -12.69 0.66
CA ALA A 136 -16.12 -14.14 0.74
C ALA A 136 -15.41 -14.85 -0.42
N GLY A 137 -15.56 -14.36 -1.65
CA GLY A 137 -14.91 -14.94 -2.83
C GLY A 137 -13.39 -14.84 -2.78
N LEU A 138 -12.84 -13.69 -2.38
CA LEU A 138 -11.40 -13.50 -2.22
C LEU A 138 -10.84 -14.37 -1.09
N ARG A 139 -11.56 -14.50 0.03
CA ARG A 139 -11.15 -15.38 1.14
C ARG A 139 -11.10 -16.85 0.69
N ALA A 140 -12.13 -17.35 0.04
CA ALA A 140 -12.12 -18.71 -0.49
C ALA A 140 -10.94 -18.97 -1.44
N LEU A 141 -10.55 -17.96 -2.24
CA LEU A 141 -9.40 -18.05 -3.12
C LEU A 141 -8.07 -18.07 -2.35
N THR A 142 -7.89 -17.20 -1.34
CA THR A 142 -6.69 -17.18 -0.50
C THR A 142 -6.54 -18.45 0.33
N ASP A 143 -7.66 -19.00 0.84
CA ASP A 143 -7.68 -20.28 1.55
C ASP A 143 -7.23 -21.45 0.64
N ALA A 144 -7.75 -21.49 -0.59
CA ALA A 144 -7.36 -22.51 -1.57
C ALA A 144 -5.88 -22.43 -1.97
N LEU A 145 -5.27 -21.25 -1.86
CA LEU A 145 -3.85 -21.01 -2.10
C LEU A 145 -2.98 -21.22 -0.85
N ASN A 146 -3.58 -21.47 0.33
CA ASN A 146 -2.91 -21.57 1.64
C ASN A 146 -2.10 -20.32 2.01
N ILE A 147 -2.64 -19.13 1.72
CA ILE A 147 -2.03 -17.83 2.02
C ILE A 147 -2.90 -16.93 2.91
N SER A 148 -4.03 -17.41 3.40
CA SER A 148 -5.00 -16.65 4.21
C SER A 148 -4.43 -16.15 5.53
N ASP A 149 -3.48 -16.88 6.14
CA ASP A 149 -2.85 -16.51 7.41
C ASP A 149 -1.69 -15.50 7.25
N GLN A 150 -1.31 -15.16 6.03
CA GLN A 150 -0.23 -14.22 5.77
C GLN A 150 -0.73 -12.78 5.95
N THR A 151 -0.03 -12.01 6.78
CA THR A 151 -0.26 -10.56 6.87
C THR A 151 0.21 -9.91 5.57
N ALA A 152 -0.72 -9.36 4.80
CA ALA A 152 -0.37 -8.64 3.58
C ALA A 152 0.22 -7.26 3.92
N PRO A 153 1.42 -6.93 3.41
CA PRO A 153 1.93 -5.56 3.46
C PRO A 153 1.04 -4.63 2.62
N MET A 154 1.24 -3.32 2.74
CA MET A 154 0.63 -2.40 1.79
C MET A 154 1.17 -2.65 0.38
N PHE A 155 0.32 -2.47 -0.64
CA PHE A 155 0.74 -2.65 -2.03
C PHE A 155 1.99 -1.81 -2.36
N PHE A 156 2.99 -2.44 -2.98
CA PHE A 156 4.26 -1.82 -3.41
C PHE A 156 5.12 -1.24 -2.28
N GLU A 157 4.98 -1.76 -1.07
CA GLU A 157 5.87 -1.42 0.04
C GLU A 157 7.29 -1.96 -0.16
N GLU A 158 7.43 -3.11 -0.83
CA GLU A 158 8.69 -3.82 -1.02
C GLU A 158 9.61 -3.21 -2.10
N GLU A 159 9.09 -2.37 -2.99
CA GLU A 159 9.90 -1.73 -4.06
C GLU A 159 11.06 -0.89 -3.51
N ASP A 160 10.97 -0.42 -2.26
CA ASP A 160 12.03 0.30 -1.58
C ASP A 160 13.21 -0.59 -1.10
N ARG A 161 13.02 -1.91 -0.99
CA ARG A 161 14.07 -2.83 -0.50
C ARG A 161 15.14 -3.12 -1.54
N THR A 162 14.81 -3.12 -2.81
CA THR A 162 15.72 -3.46 -3.90
C THR A 162 16.67 -2.34 -4.29
N THR A 163 16.36 -1.09 -3.96
CA THR A 163 17.18 0.07 -4.37
C THR A 163 18.38 0.30 -3.45
N HIS A 164 18.47 -0.37 -2.28
CA HIS A 164 19.55 -0.18 -1.30
C HIS A 164 20.54 -1.34 -1.20
N ALA A 165 20.42 -2.39 -2.00
CA ALA A 165 21.45 -3.40 -2.14
C ALA A 165 22.58 -2.87 -3.04
N ARG A 166 23.51 -2.10 -2.48
CA ARG A 166 24.81 -1.82 -3.12
C ARG A 166 25.51 -3.17 -3.32
N PRO A 167 25.99 -3.48 -4.53
CA PRO A 167 26.87 -4.62 -4.69
C PRO A 167 28.15 -4.33 -3.91
N SER A 168 28.49 -5.18 -2.95
CA SER A 168 29.76 -5.18 -2.27
C SER A 168 30.85 -5.40 -3.34
N ARG A 169 31.67 -4.39 -3.56
CA ARG A 169 32.92 -4.51 -4.32
C ARG A 169 33.87 -5.42 -3.53
N ASP A 170 33.85 -6.68 -3.88
CA ASP A 170 34.88 -7.61 -3.46
C ASP A 170 36.17 -7.26 -4.22
N HIS A 171 37.07 -6.51 -3.56
CA HIS A 171 38.41 -6.28 -4.02
C HIS A 171 39.25 -7.50 -3.59
N ARG A 172 39.17 -8.59 -4.36
CA ARG A 172 40.24 -9.59 -4.31
C ARG A 172 41.49 -9.00 -4.98
N ARG A 173 42.38 -8.53 -4.15
CA ARG A 173 43.78 -8.35 -4.52
C ARG A 173 44.40 -9.74 -4.68
N LEU A 174 44.78 -10.06 -5.89
CA LEU A 174 45.70 -11.15 -6.20
C LEU A 174 47.13 -10.66 -5.89
N HIS A 175 47.80 -11.39 -5.04
CA HIS A 175 49.25 -11.53 -5.03
C HIS A 175 49.61 -12.93 -5.52
#